data_c1988c834a54a042393e83876a0843fb
#
_entry.id   c1988c834a54a042393e83876a0843fb
#
_cell.length_a   1.000
_cell.length_b   1.000
_cell.length_c   1.000
_cell.angle_alpha   90.00
_cell.angle_beta   90.00
_cell.angle_gamma   90.00
#
_symmetry.space_group_name_H-M   'P 1'
#
loop_
_entity.id
_entity.type
_entity.pdbx_description
1 polymer ?
#
loop_
_entity_poly.entity_id
_entity_poly.type
_entity_poly.pdbx_seq_one_letter_code
_entity_poly.pdbx_strand_id
1 'polypeptide(L)'
;MKLYRDYAEAFTRPGSLDDFVSNEMAQNTTYCAVFLPGGHGAMLGLPENVSLGKLLRWAHERHLLTLAICHGPAALLAAKEDGSFIYDGYKIAAFPDSVDKQTPMIGYMPGHMPWMFGEKLKELGIEIVNSKADATCCVDRRLVTGASPKAANTFGRCAAETLLKELR
;
A
#
# COMPACT_ATOMS: atom_id res chain seq x y z
N MET A 1 3.03 21.93 2.57
CA MET A 1 3.39 22.27 3.98
C MET A 1 2.22 22.75 4.82
N LYS A 2 1.23 23.49 4.29
CA LYS A 2 0.05 23.92 5.06
C LYS A 2 -0.75 22.72 5.59
N LEU A 3 -1.09 21.76 4.74
CA LEU A 3 -1.86 20.57 5.12
C LEU A 3 -1.21 19.79 6.29
N TYR A 4 0.10 19.61 6.27
CA TYR A 4 0.82 18.94 7.37
C TYR A 4 0.69 19.69 8.71
N ARG A 5 0.67 21.02 8.68
CA ARG A 5 0.49 21.84 9.89
C ARG A 5 -0.94 21.74 10.41
N ASP A 6 -1.91 21.77 9.50
CA ASP A 6 -3.34 21.73 9.85
C ASP A 6 -3.74 20.38 10.48
N TYR A 7 -3.02 19.29 10.14
CA TYR A 7 -3.27 17.93 10.64
C TYR A 7 -2.12 17.37 11.50
N ALA A 8 -1.22 18.22 12.01
CA ALA A 8 -0.02 17.78 12.75
C ALA A 8 -0.36 16.88 13.94
N GLU A 9 -1.44 17.15 14.67
CA GLU A 9 -1.88 16.33 15.80
C GLU A 9 -2.27 14.92 15.37
N ALA A 10 -3.03 14.78 14.28
CA ALA A 10 -3.40 13.47 13.73
C ALA A 10 -2.18 12.64 13.28
N PHE A 11 -1.14 13.30 12.75
CA PHE A 11 0.11 12.62 12.38
C PHE A 11 0.99 12.24 13.57
N THR A 12 0.92 12.98 14.68
CA THR A 12 1.76 12.72 15.87
C THR A 12 1.09 11.81 16.89
N ARG A 13 -0.23 11.64 16.81
CA ARG A 13 -1.03 10.78 17.70
C ARG A 13 -1.93 9.85 16.89
N PRO A 14 -1.34 8.92 16.12
CA PRO A 14 -2.15 7.95 15.38
C PRO A 14 -2.93 7.05 16.34
N GLY A 15 -4.11 6.63 15.90
CA GLY A 15 -4.85 5.58 16.59
C GLY A 15 -4.15 4.21 16.51
N SER A 16 -4.45 3.33 17.44
CA SER A 16 -3.99 1.94 17.40
C SER A 16 -4.74 1.16 16.32
N LEU A 17 -3.99 0.50 15.42
CA LEU A 17 -4.58 -0.41 14.43
C LEU A 17 -5.27 -1.60 15.10
N ASP A 18 -4.67 -2.14 16.15
CA ASP A 18 -5.22 -3.28 16.90
C ASP A 18 -6.54 -2.93 17.58
N ASP A 19 -6.62 -1.72 18.17
CA ASP A 19 -7.85 -1.23 18.78
C ASP A 19 -8.95 -1.01 17.73
N PHE A 20 -8.60 -0.42 16.58
CA PHE A 20 -9.53 -0.26 15.48
C PHE A 20 -10.09 -1.61 15.00
N VAL A 21 -9.22 -2.57 14.74
CA VAL A 21 -9.61 -3.91 14.25
C VAL A 21 -10.46 -4.66 15.27
N SER A 22 -10.15 -4.52 16.56
CA SER A 22 -10.84 -5.25 17.62
C SER A 22 -12.19 -4.65 18.01
N ASN A 23 -12.31 -3.32 17.96
CA ASN A 23 -13.43 -2.62 18.58
C ASN A 23 -14.32 -1.84 17.59
N GLU A 24 -13.75 -1.35 16.47
CA GLU A 24 -14.44 -0.38 15.61
C GLU A 24 -14.72 -0.93 14.20
N MET A 25 -13.85 -1.77 13.67
CA MET A 25 -13.86 -2.19 12.26
C MET A 25 -15.21 -2.80 11.84
N ALA A 26 -15.77 -3.71 12.65
CA ALA A 26 -17.01 -4.40 12.32
C ALA A 26 -18.25 -3.48 12.30
N GLN A 27 -18.22 -2.42 13.10
CA GLN A 27 -19.33 -1.46 13.27
C GLN A 27 -19.22 -0.26 12.33
N ASN A 28 -18.05 -0.07 11.70
CA ASN A 28 -17.78 1.12 10.91
C ASN A 28 -18.24 0.94 9.47
N THR A 29 -19.07 1.87 8.99
CA THR A 29 -19.63 1.87 7.63
C THR A 29 -19.24 3.12 6.83
N THR A 30 -18.43 4.01 7.39
CA THR A 30 -18.15 5.33 6.82
C THR A 30 -16.86 5.39 6.00
N TYR A 31 -15.96 4.41 6.15
CA TYR A 31 -14.74 4.38 5.37
C TYR A 31 -14.99 3.92 3.93
N CYS A 32 -14.32 4.56 2.98
CA CYS A 32 -14.38 4.23 1.55
C CYS A 32 -13.07 3.67 1.00
N ALA A 33 -11.97 3.80 1.74
CA ALA A 33 -10.67 3.32 1.32
C ALA A 33 -9.72 3.06 2.49
N VAL A 34 -8.74 2.17 2.24
CA VAL A 34 -7.53 1.99 3.05
C VAL A 34 -6.34 2.55 2.26
N PHE A 35 -5.54 3.41 2.88
CA PHE A 35 -4.34 3.97 2.26
C PHE A 35 -3.07 3.44 2.93
N LEU A 36 -2.19 2.86 2.12
CA LEU A 36 -0.90 2.30 2.49
C LEU A 36 0.21 3.22 1.97
N PRO A 37 0.75 4.11 2.80
CA PRO A 37 1.81 5.03 2.38
C PRO A 37 3.11 4.28 2.10
N GLY A 38 3.98 4.92 1.30
CA GLY A 38 5.29 4.36 0.95
C GLY A 38 6.38 4.65 1.97
N GLY A 39 7.61 4.49 1.51
CA GLY A 39 8.84 4.54 2.29
C GLY A 39 9.30 3.15 2.68
N HIS A 40 10.62 2.96 2.86
CA HIS A 40 11.20 1.66 3.23
C HIS A 40 10.66 1.11 4.56
N GLY A 41 10.20 1.99 5.46
CA GLY A 41 9.52 1.60 6.69
C GLY A 41 8.27 0.72 6.48
N ALA A 42 7.61 0.82 5.34
CA ALA A 42 6.48 -0.04 5.00
C ALA A 42 6.86 -1.53 4.86
N MET A 43 8.15 -1.82 4.69
CA MET A 43 8.66 -3.19 4.62
C MET A 43 8.96 -3.79 6.00
N LEU A 44 8.87 -2.99 7.06
CA LEU A 44 9.20 -3.40 8.43
C LEU A 44 7.91 -3.56 9.25
N GLY A 45 7.56 -4.79 9.55
CA GLY A 45 6.43 -5.13 10.41
C GLY A 45 5.04 -5.08 9.74
N LEU A 46 4.81 -4.26 8.71
CA LEU A 46 3.52 -4.23 8.02
C LEU A 46 3.22 -5.54 7.27
N PRO A 47 4.17 -6.16 6.53
CA PRO A 47 3.93 -7.40 5.79
C PRO A 47 3.48 -8.58 6.64
N GLU A 48 3.89 -8.63 7.91
CA GLU A 48 3.59 -9.69 8.86
C GLU A 48 2.51 -9.29 9.88
N ASN A 49 1.96 -8.07 9.78
CA ASN A 49 1.02 -7.56 10.77
C ASN A 49 -0.36 -8.19 10.62
N VAL A 50 -0.78 -8.95 11.63
CA VAL A 50 -2.04 -9.70 11.64
C VAL A 50 -3.26 -8.77 11.57
N SER A 51 -3.23 -7.65 12.30
CA SER A 51 -4.33 -6.68 12.29
C SER A 51 -4.46 -5.98 10.95
N LEU A 52 -3.33 -5.67 10.30
CA LEU A 52 -3.35 -5.15 8.93
C LEU A 52 -3.92 -6.17 7.95
N GLY A 53 -3.55 -7.45 8.08
CA GLY A 53 -4.13 -8.52 7.27
C GLY A 53 -5.65 -8.59 7.40
N LYS A 54 -6.16 -8.55 8.63
CA LYS A 54 -7.61 -8.52 8.90
C LYS A 54 -8.26 -7.27 8.28
N LEU A 55 -7.65 -6.10 8.44
CA LEU A 55 -8.15 -4.86 7.84
C LEU A 55 -8.25 -4.94 6.31
N LEU A 56 -7.22 -5.46 5.65
CA LEU A 56 -7.19 -5.56 4.20
C LEU A 56 -8.24 -6.55 3.67
N ARG A 57 -8.42 -7.70 4.32
CA ARG A 57 -9.48 -8.65 3.96
C ARG A 57 -10.86 -8.07 4.18
N TRP A 58 -11.10 -7.44 5.31
CA TRP A 58 -12.35 -6.74 5.61
C TRP A 58 -12.66 -5.64 4.57
N ALA A 59 -11.66 -4.84 4.20
CA ALA A 59 -11.82 -3.82 3.18
C ALA A 59 -12.16 -4.42 1.81
N HIS A 60 -11.50 -5.52 1.44
CA HIS A 60 -11.74 -6.23 0.20
C HIS A 60 -13.16 -6.82 0.16
N GLU A 61 -13.62 -7.48 1.22
CA GLU A 61 -14.99 -8.04 1.34
C GLU A 61 -16.07 -6.97 1.26
N ARG A 62 -15.80 -5.78 1.80
CA ARG A 62 -16.71 -4.63 1.75
C ARG A 62 -16.57 -3.79 0.48
N HIS A 63 -15.77 -4.23 -0.46
CA HIS A 63 -15.51 -3.52 -1.71
C HIS A 63 -14.97 -2.10 -1.50
N LEU A 64 -14.24 -1.84 -0.42
CA LEU A 64 -13.52 -0.59 -0.22
C LEU A 64 -12.30 -0.52 -1.16
N LEU A 65 -11.85 0.67 -1.49
CA LEU A 65 -10.63 0.85 -2.25
C LEU A 65 -9.40 0.57 -1.38
N THR A 66 -8.43 -0.13 -1.95
CA THR A 66 -7.07 -0.20 -1.41
C THR A 66 -6.16 0.69 -2.23
N LEU A 67 -5.51 1.65 -1.57
CA LEU A 67 -4.63 2.64 -2.19
C LEU A 67 -3.22 2.42 -1.67
N ALA A 68 -2.22 2.24 -2.55
CA ALA A 68 -0.85 2.02 -2.13
C ALA A 68 0.15 2.71 -3.04
N ILE A 69 1.25 3.26 -2.51
CA ILE A 69 2.25 3.97 -3.32
C ILE A 69 3.67 3.57 -2.92
N CYS A 70 4.58 3.51 -3.90
CA CYS A 70 6.01 3.29 -3.70
C CYS A 70 6.28 1.91 -3.06
N HIS A 71 6.74 1.85 -1.80
CA HIS A 71 6.90 0.62 -1.03
C HIS A 71 5.62 0.18 -0.28
N GLY A 72 4.57 1.02 -0.27
CA GLY A 72 3.28 0.70 0.36
C GLY A 72 2.69 -0.65 -0.05
N PRO A 73 2.82 -1.11 -1.31
CA PRO A 73 2.38 -2.43 -1.72
C PRO A 73 3.00 -3.61 -0.95
N ALA A 74 4.16 -3.43 -0.28
CA ALA A 74 4.71 -4.46 0.61
C ALA A 74 3.71 -4.88 1.71
N ALA A 75 2.90 -3.93 2.19
CA ALA A 75 1.86 -4.18 3.19
C ALA A 75 0.75 -5.13 2.72
N LEU A 76 0.56 -5.31 1.41
CA LEU A 76 -0.42 -6.26 0.86
C LEU A 76 -0.10 -7.71 1.26
N LEU A 77 1.19 -8.02 1.53
CA LEU A 77 1.62 -9.34 2.00
C LEU A 77 0.90 -9.79 3.27
N ALA A 78 0.52 -8.86 4.14
CA ALA A 78 -0.25 -9.13 5.36
C ALA A 78 -1.62 -9.77 5.07
N ALA A 79 -2.17 -9.59 3.87
CA ALA A 79 -3.47 -10.15 3.49
C ALA A 79 -3.44 -11.64 3.14
N LYS A 80 -2.25 -12.27 3.09
CA LYS A 80 -2.11 -13.72 2.90
C LYS A 80 -2.62 -14.46 4.14
N GLU A 81 -3.46 -15.47 3.92
CA GLU A 81 -4.02 -16.31 4.98
C GLU A 81 -4.28 -17.73 4.45
N ASP A 82 -3.84 -18.73 5.21
CA ASP A 82 -4.12 -20.16 4.94
C ASP A 82 -3.88 -20.61 3.48
N GLY A 83 -2.82 -20.11 2.86
CA GLY A 83 -2.48 -20.42 1.48
C GLY A 83 -3.25 -19.63 0.44
N SER A 84 -4.22 -18.80 0.82
CA SER A 84 -4.93 -17.89 -0.08
C SER A 84 -4.36 -16.46 -0.01
N PHE A 85 -4.51 -15.72 -1.11
CA PHE A 85 -4.09 -14.33 -1.19
C PHE A 85 -5.12 -13.53 -1.99
N ILE A 86 -5.81 -12.59 -1.33
CA ILE A 86 -6.93 -11.86 -1.93
C ILE A 86 -6.54 -10.98 -3.13
N TYR A 87 -5.26 -10.69 -3.29
CA TYR A 87 -4.72 -9.91 -4.42
C TYR A 87 -4.04 -10.78 -5.48
N ASP A 88 -4.22 -12.11 -5.45
CA ASP A 88 -3.73 -13.00 -6.52
C ASP A 88 -4.30 -12.56 -7.89
N GLY A 89 -3.45 -12.52 -8.91
CA GLY A 89 -3.79 -12.07 -10.26
C GLY A 89 -4.08 -10.58 -10.40
N TYR A 90 -3.77 -9.75 -9.38
CA TYR A 90 -3.87 -8.30 -9.50
C TYR A 90 -2.64 -7.70 -10.18
N LYS A 91 -2.88 -6.57 -10.86
CA LYS A 91 -1.82 -5.73 -11.46
C LYS A 91 -1.56 -4.52 -10.58
N ILE A 92 -0.28 -4.22 -10.35
CA ILE A 92 0.12 -3.07 -9.54
C ILE A 92 1.28 -2.31 -10.18
N ALA A 93 1.36 -1.01 -9.86
CA ALA A 93 2.59 -0.24 -9.96
C ALA A 93 3.25 -0.16 -8.56
N ALA A 94 4.55 -0.41 -8.48
CA ALA A 94 5.27 -0.47 -7.20
C ALA A 94 6.71 0.03 -7.35
N PHE A 95 7.38 0.36 -6.26
CA PHE A 95 8.80 0.72 -6.33
C PHE A 95 9.62 -0.50 -6.79
N PRO A 96 10.48 -0.37 -7.81
CA PRO A 96 11.14 -1.54 -8.39
C PRO A 96 12.25 -2.08 -7.50
N ASP A 97 12.26 -3.39 -7.26
CA ASP A 97 13.34 -4.10 -6.54
C ASP A 97 14.72 -3.88 -7.16
N SER A 98 14.78 -3.70 -8.50
CA SER A 98 16.02 -3.41 -9.21
C SER A 98 16.65 -2.06 -8.84
N VAL A 99 15.82 -1.09 -8.46
CA VAL A 99 16.28 0.21 -7.97
C VAL A 99 16.72 0.08 -6.52
N ASP A 100 15.97 -0.63 -5.68
CA ASP A 100 16.34 -0.88 -4.28
C ASP A 100 17.70 -1.60 -4.17
N LYS A 101 17.97 -2.56 -5.03
CA LYS A 101 19.26 -3.26 -5.10
C LYS A 101 20.46 -2.31 -5.36
N GLN A 102 20.21 -1.14 -5.95
CA GLN A 102 21.23 -0.12 -6.25
C GLN A 102 21.40 0.92 -5.15
N THR A 103 20.45 1.02 -4.21
CA THR A 103 20.45 2.09 -3.18
C THR A 103 21.68 2.10 -2.27
N PRO A 104 22.33 0.97 -1.89
CA PRO A 104 23.59 1.01 -1.16
C PRO A 104 24.74 1.57 -1.97
N MET A 105 24.78 1.32 -3.29
CA MET A 105 25.86 1.77 -4.18
C MET A 105 25.90 3.29 -4.35
N ILE A 106 24.75 3.97 -4.18
CA ILE A 106 24.64 5.43 -4.25
C ILE A 106 24.61 6.09 -2.88
N GLY A 107 24.87 5.33 -1.80
CA GLY A 107 24.91 5.82 -0.43
C GLY A 107 23.55 6.19 0.18
N TYR A 108 22.44 5.78 -0.45
CA TYR A 108 21.09 6.04 0.05
C TYR A 108 20.71 5.10 1.21
N MET A 109 21.12 3.84 1.12
CA MET A 109 20.92 2.85 2.18
C MET A 109 22.25 2.39 2.75
N PRO A 110 22.35 2.09 4.06
CA PRO A 110 23.59 1.67 4.71
C PRO A 110 24.07 0.28 4.29
N GLY A 111 23.23 -0.50 3.64
CA GLY A 111 23.52 -1.86 3.19
C GLY A 111 22.41 -2.43 2.33
N HIS A 112 22.60 -3.66 1.86
CA HIS A 112 21.59 -4.35 1.07
C HIS A 112 20.38 -4.72 1.90
N MET A 113 19.20 -4.65 1.26
CA MET A 113 17.95 -5.07 1.90
C MET A 113 17.93 -6.60 2.04
N PRO A 114 17.44 -7.13 3.17
CA PRO A 114 17.44 -8.58 3.44
C PRO A 114 16.45 -9.34 2.55
N TRP A 115 15.49 -8.66 1.97
CA TRP A 115 14.47 -9.23 1.07
C TRP A 115 13.88 -8.16 0.15
N MET A 116 13.22 -8.59 -0.93
CA MET A 116 12.61 -7.74 -1.93
C MET A 116 11.10 -7.99 -1.95
N PHE A 117 10.32 -6.92 -1.76
CA PHE A 117 8.87 -7.07 -1.65
C PHE A 117 8.21 -7.37 -3.00
N GLY A 118 8.76 -6.86 -4.10
CA GLY A 118 8.25 -7.14 -5.43
C GLY A 118 8.42 -8.61 -5.83
N GLU A 119 9.54 -9.25 -5.46
CA GLU A 119 9.73 -10.69 -5.62
C GLU A 119 8.67 -11.47 -4.84
N LYS A 120 8.44 -11.13 -3.57
CA LYS A 120 7.44 -11.76 -2.71
C LYS A 120 6.00 -11.62 -3.24
N LEU A 121 5.64 -10.45 -3.74
CA LEU A 121 4.32 -10.22 -4.33
C LEU A 121 4.10 -11.01 -5.61
N LYS A 122 5.14 -11.14 -6.45
CA LYS A 122 5.10 -11.98 -7.66
C LYS A 122 4.94 -13.47 -7.34
N GLU A 123 5.60 -13.96 -6.29
CA GLU A 123 5.41 -15.33 -5.79
C GLU A 123 3.96 -15.62 -5.40
N LEU A 124 3.19 -14.59 -5.02
CA LEU A 124 1.77 -14.65 -4.67
C LEU A 124 0.81 -14.29 -5.82
N GLY A 125 1.32 -14.23 -7.06
CA GLY A 125 0.51 -14.03 -8.26
C GLY A 125 0.30 -12.58 -8.69
N ILE A 126 0.88 -11.59 -8.01
CA ILE A 126 0.77 -10.18 -8.43
C ILE A 126 1.65 -9.92 -9.67
N GLU A 127 1.08 -9.20 -10.65
CA GLU A 127 1.79 -8.65 -11.80
C GLU A 127 2.23 -7.21 -11.54
N ILE A 128 3.55 -6.93 -11.55
CA ILE A 128 4.07 -5.56 -11.43
C ILE A 128 4.25 -4.98 -12.83
N VAL A 129 3.51 -3.92 -13.17
CA VAL A 129 3.41 -3.36 -14.53
C VAL A 129 4.53 -2.39 -14.90
N ASN A 130 5.34 -1.94 -13.93
CA ASN A 130 6.45 -1.02 -14.17
C ASN A 130 7.80 -1.63 -13.83
N SER A 131 8.85 -1.14 -14.49
CA SER A 131 10.25 -1.51 -14.23
C SER A 131 11.11 -0.34 -13.73
N LYS A 132 10.55 0.87 -13.69
CA LYS A 132 11.23 2.11 -13.28
C LYS A 132 10.53 2.78 -12.11
N ALA A 133 11.29 3.50 -11.29
CA ALA A 133 10.76 4.38 -10.25
C ALA A 133 10.30 5.71 -10.88
N ASP A 134 9.19 5.66 -11.59
CA ASP A 134 8.62 6.77 -12.36
C ASP A 134 7.22 7.19 -11.86
N ALA A 135 6.45 7.86 -12.70
CA ALA A 135 5.11 8.35 -12.39
C ALA A 135 3.99 7.35 -12.76
N THR A 136 4.33 6.08 -13.00
CA THR A 136 3.34 5.05 -13.35
C THR A 136 2.31 4.89 -12.23
N CYS A 137 1.05 4.88 -12.61
CA CYS A 137 -0.10 4.55 -11.77
C CYS A 137 -0.83 3.36 -12.39
N CYS A 138 -1.29 2.43 -11.58
CA CYS A 138 -2.10 1.29 -11.99
C CYS A 138 -3.41 1.28 -11.20
N VAL A 139 -4.50 1.09 -11.90
CA VAL A 139 -5.84 0.83 -11.32
C VAL A 139 -6.28 -0.53 -11.80
N ASP A 140 -6.41 -1.46 -10.89
CA ASP A 140 -6.93 -2.79 -11.20
C ASP A 140 -8.01 -3.16 -10.18
N ARG A 141 -9.23 -3.33 -10.67
CA ARG A 141 -10.39 -3.56 -9.80
C ARG A 141 -10.47 -2.44 -8.73
N ARG A 142 -10.42 -2.79 -7.45
CA ARG A 142 -10.48 -1.84 -6.33
C ARG A 142 -9.10 -1.56 -5.70
N LEU A 143 -8.03 -1.81 -6.43
CA LEU A 143 -6.65 -1.52 -6.02
C LEU A 143 -6.07 -0.43 -6.91
N VAL A 144 -5.68 0.70 -6.31
CA VAL A 144 -4.99 1.81 -6.99
C VAL A 144 -3.57 1.90 -6.44
N THR A 145 -2.58 1.84 -7.33
CA THR A 145 -1.18 1.83 -6.91
C THR A 145 -0.34 2.83 -7.71
N GLY A 146 0.72 3.34 -7.08
CA GLY A 146 1.69 4.25 -7.70
C GLY A 146 3.13 3.77 -7.53
N ALA A 147 3.93 3.87 -8.59
CA ALA A 147 5.26 3.28 -8.68
C ALA A 147 6.30 3.90 -7.73
N SER A 148 6.22 5.19 -7.44
CA SER A 148 7.28 5.91 -6.71
C SER A 148 6.79 7.26 -6.20
N PRO A 149 7.60 8.04 -5.45
CA PRO A 149 7.26 9.41 -5.08
C PRO A 149 6.92 10.30 -6.30
N LYS A 150 7.48 10.02 -7.47
CA LYS A 150 7.15 10.75 -8.71
C LYS A 150 5.71 10.52 -9.16
N ALA A 151 5.12 9.40 -8.78
CA ALA A 151 3.73 9.06 -9.09
C ALA A 151 2.72 9.78 -8.18
N ALA A 152 3.12 10.46 -7.12
CA ALA A 152 2.21 10.96 -6.08
C ALA A 152 1.02 11.77 -6.63
N ASN A 153 1.26 12.70 -7.57
CA ASN A 153 0.20 13.51 -8.18
C ASN A 153 -0.72 12.68 -9.10
N THR A 154 -0.15 11.81 -9.93
CA THR A 154 -0.92 10.93 -10.83
C THR A 154 -1.74 9.94 -10.01
N PHE A 155 -1.12 9.31 -9.03
CA PHE A 155 -1.77 8.40 -8.08
C PHE A 155 -2.93 9.08 -7.33
N GLY A 156 -2.72 10.29 -6.80
CA GLY A 156 -3.76 11.02 -6.09
C GLY A 156 -4.97 11.33 -6.99
N ARG A 157 -4.74 11.68 -8.27
CA ARG A 157 -5.82 11.87 -9.24
C ARG A 157 -6.53 10.55 -9.56
N CYS A 158 -5.79 9.49 -9.86
CA CYS A 158 -6.38 8.17 -10.12
C CYS A 158 -7.23 7.69 -8.93
N ALA A 159 -6.73 7.86 -7.70
CA ALA A 159 -7.46 7.50 -6.49
C ALA A 159 -8.75 8.31 -6.33
N ALA A 160 -8.69 9.64 -6.50
CA ALA A 160 -9.85 10.51 -6.40
C ALA A 160 -10.90 10.20 -7.48
N GLU A 161 -10.49 10.02 -8.73
CA GLU A 161 -11.40 9.66 -9.83
C GLU A 161 -12.07 8.30 -9.58
N THR A 162 -11.32 7.33 -9.07
CA THR A 162 -11.86 6.00 -8.75
C THR A 162 -12.85 6.09 -7.59
N LEU A 163 -12.52 6.80 -6.52
CA LEU A 163 -13.43 7.04 -5.39
C LEU A 163 -14.73 7.71 -5.84
N LEU A 164 -14.65 8.76 -6.66
CA LEU A 164 -15.84 9.49 -7.14
C LEU A 164 -16.72 8.64 -8.05
N LYS A 165 -16.19 7.65 -8.76
CA LYS A 165 -16.98 6.70 -9.57
C LYS A 165 -17.72 5.70 -8.69
N GLU A 166 -17.11 5.27 -7.58
CA GLU A 166 -17.69 4.29 -6.66
C GLU A 166 -18.78 4.89 -5.75
N LEU A 167 -18.72 6.21 -5.49
CA LEU A 167 -19.69 6.93 -4.66
C LEU A 167 -20.94 7.42 -5.44
N ARG A 168 -21.00 7.16 -6.75
CA ARG A 168 -22.15 7.47 -7.62
C ARG A 168 -23.04 6.27 -7.82
#